data_ea47cea7425501217357397347d76aef
#
_entry.id   ea47cea7425501217357397347d76aef
#
_cell.length_a   1.000
_cell.length_b   1.000
_cell.length_c   1.000
_cell.angle_alpha   90.00
_cell.angle_beta   90.00
_cell.angle_gamma   90.00
#
_symmetry.space_group_name_H-M   'P 1'
#
loop_
_entity.id
_entity.type
_entity.pdbx_description
1 polymer ?
#
loop_
_entity_poly.entity_id
_entity_poly.type
_entity_poly.pdbx_seq_one_letter_code
_entity_poly.pdbx_strand_id
1 'polypeptide(L)'
;MQRLSSPGLNLARLGVWLVAAAIFIVPLALVVSLALGGNQFPVLVEQGLARATWNSVMTTVLSSIGAVLIGGMIAIVLERTDVGGATGLRLFLLSPLLVPPFVGAISWLQLFGRNQGLNTLFDRPLWDLYGADGIIFLMTLHSYPVVYVIVAAALRQIPSDLELAARVSGAGSGTVLRTVTIPLLGPAFLSAFTLTAVSNLADFGIPSILGSPVRFETLATMCYRFMESGTVSNPLQVVSTVGAVLMLLGIFAVVADYAVSRRASSQVSGASTMKLSLGVARVPVTVVSWVLALTITLGPILGLAHRALLPAPGVPFTLETISLSNFQRTLSNPRVVDGFTNSVALAGGAALLCGLLGWAIGILVTRTRARTNTPLSLATLLPAALPGLIIGVGWLIVGRYTGLYNTRWVILLAYVCAFTALVLQAVRAPMSKIPVAVEEAARISGAGKVRSIVDTSGRMAVPAAFSGAVLVAVTAVRELTVSILLVAPGTTTIGVQLFNLQQSGNYNQASALALMFAVIGIAALALTVRNPDKES
;
A
#
# COMPACT_ATOMS: atom_id res chain seq x y z
N MET A 1 -39.59 16.39 6.44
CA MET A 1 -38.61 16.44 5.35
C MET A 1 -38.82 15.25 4.43
N GLN A 2 -39.45 15.49 3.26
CA GLN A 2 -39.90 14.45 2.30
C GLN A 2 -38.72 13.64 1.75
N ARG A 3 -38.91 12.32 1.67
CA ARG A 3 -38.01 11.38 0.99
C ARG A 3 -37.99 11.71 -0.50
N LEU A 4 -37.05 12.55 -0.94
CA LEU A 4 -36.91 12.97 -2.33
C LEU A 4 -36.20 11.87 -3.14
N SER A 5 -36.92 10.80 -3.48
CA SER A 5 -36.51 9.84 -4.51
C SER A 5 -37.01 10.35 -5.86
N SER A 6 -36.10 10.72 -6.76
CA SER A 6 -36.46 10.89 -8.17
C SER A 6 -36.21 9.59 -8.93
N PRO A 7 -37.06 9.20 -9.90
CA PRO A 7 -36.87 7.96 -10.66
C PRO A 7 -35.47 7.85 -11.27
N GLY A 8 -34.94 8.92 -11.84
CA GLY A 8 -33.61 8.95 -12.43
C GLY A 8 -32.47 8.72 -11.42
N LEU A 9 -32.59 9.24 -10.18
CA LEU A 9 -31.58 8.99 -9.13
C LEU A 9 -31.61 7.54 -8.65
N ASN A 10 -32.80 6.94 -8.56
CA ASN A 10 -32.95 5.54 -8.17
C ASN A 10 -32.38 4.61 -9.24
N LEU A 11 -32.57 4.91 -10.52
CA LEU A 11 -31.99 4.15 -11.63
C LEU A 11 -30.47 4.27 -11.65
N ALA A 12 -29.90 5.48 -11.51
CA ALA A 12 -28.46 5.68 -11.40
C ALA A 12 -27.87 4.92 -10.20
N ARG A 13 -28.55 4.96 -9.05
CA ARG A 13 -28.14 4.20 -7.85
C ARG A 13 -28.18 2.71 -8.09
N LEU A 14 -29.22 2.18 -8.73
CA LEU A 14 -29.33 0.75 -9.06
C LEU A 14 -28.18 0.33 -9.99
N GLY A 15 -27.87 1.10 -11.02
CA GLY A 15 -26.76 0.84 -11.93
C GLY A 15 -25.42 0.79 -11.20
N VAL A 16 -25.13 1.77 -10.34
CA VAL A 16 -23.90 1.79 -9.53
C VAL A 16 -23.86 0.60 -8.56
N TRP A 17 -24.98 0.22 -7.95
CA TRP A 17 -25.06 -0.94 -7.08
C TRP A 17 -24.82 -2.25 -7.81
N LEU A 18 -25.37 -2.45 -9.00
CA LEU A 18 -25.13 -3.64 -9.80
C LEU A 18 -23.66 -3.79 -10.16
N VAL A 19 -23.03 -2.70 -10.61
CA VAL A 19 -21.60 -2.68 -10.91
C VAL A 19 -20.76 -2.93 -9.65
N ALA A 20 -21.08 -2.27 -8.55
CA ALA A 20 -20.38 -2.45 -7.28
C ALA A 20 -20.52 -3.89 -6.73
N ALA A 21 -21.71 -4.47 -6.83
CA ALA A 21 -21.93 -5.86 -6.43
C ALA A 21 -21.12 -6.84 -7.28
N ALA A 22 -21.12 -6.67 -8.60
CA ALA A 22 -20.38 -7.51 -9.52
C ALA A 22 -18.85 -7.41 -9.30
N ILE A 23 -18.34 -6.20 -9.04
CA ILE A 23 -16.90 -5.96 -8.92
C ILE A 23 -16.38 -6.28 -7.50
N PHE A 24 -17.08 -5.91 -6.45
CA PHE A 24 -16.56 -5.99 -5.08
C PHE A 24 -17.14 -7.17 -4.29
N ILE A 25 -18.43 -7.51 -4.45
CA ILE A 25 -19.11 -8.49 -3.59
C ILE A 25 -18.99 -9.89 -4.19
N VAL A 26 -19.30 -10.06 -5.48
CA VAL A 26 -19.34 -11.38 -6.12
C VAL A 26 -18.01 -12.13 -6.01
N PRO A 27 -16.84 -11.55 -6.33
CA PRO A 27 -15.57 -12.27 -6.22
C PRO A 27 -15.30 -12.76 -4.79
N LEU A 28 -15.54 -11.90 -3.79
CA LEU A 28 -15.32 -12.25 -2.39
C LEU A 28 -16.33 -13.29 -1.87
N ALA A 29 -17.59 -13.17 -2.27
CA ALA A 29 -18.62 -14.16 -1.93
C ALA A 29 -18.29 -15.53 -2.52
N LEU A 30 -17.74 -15.60 -3.73
CA LEU A 30 -17.30 -16.85 -4.35
C LEU A 30 -16.11 -17.47 -3.60
N VAL A 31 -15.13 -16.68 -3.14
CA VAL A 31 -14.06 -17.19 -2.28
C VAL A 31 -14.64 -17.81 -1.01
N VAL A 32 -15.53 -17.10 -0.32
CA VAL A 32 -16.17 -17.61 0.90
C VAL A 32 -16.99 -18.87 0.61
N SER A 33 -17.77 -18.88 -0.47
CA SER A 33 -18.61 -20.03 -0.83
C SER A 33 -17.78 -21.28 -1.14
N LEU A 34 -16.64 -21.12 -1.83
CA LEU A 34 -15.72 -22.23 -2.09
C LEU A 34 -15.01 -22.71 -0.81
N ALA A 35 -14.62 -21.78 0.06
CA ALA A 35 -14.03 -22.15 1.35
C ALA A 35 -14.99 -22.98 2.21
N LEU A 36 -16.29 -22.68 2.16
CA LEU A 36 -17.33 -23.40 2.90
C LEU A 36 -17.83 -24.67 2.17
N GLY A 37 -17.57 -24.79 0.87
CA GLY A 37 -18.07 -25.88 0.02
C GLY A 37 -17.39 -27.24 0.23
N GLY A 38 -16.37 -27.32 1.09
CA GLY A 38 -15.69 -28.57 1.42
C GLY A 38 -14.76 -28.42 2.63
N ASN A 39 -14.54 -29.52 3.34
CA ASN A 39 -13.66 -29.50 4.52
C ASN A 39 -12.19 -29.69 4.11
N GLN A 40 -11.51 -28.59 3.81
CA GLN A 40 -10.08 -28.58 3.49
C GLN A 40 -9.18 -28.35 4.72
N PHE A 41 -9.77 -28.11 5.89
CA PHE A 41 -9.01 -27.85 7.13
C PHE A 41 -8.06 -28.99 7.52
N PRO A 42 -8.43 -30.27 7.49
CA PRO A 42 -7.49 -31.35 7.82
C PRO A 42 -6.25 -31.33 6.93
N VAL A 43 -6.44 -31.21 5.63
CA VAL A 43 -5.33 -31.11 4.66
C VAL A 43 -4.44 -29.91 4.95
N LEU A 44 -5.05 -28.76 5.25
CA LEU A 44 -4.30 -27.53 5.53
C LEU A 44 -3.53 -27.61 6.84
N VAL A 45 -4.10 -28.26 7.88
CA VAL A 45 -3.41 -28.47 9.17
C VAL A 45 -2.18 -29.35 8.97
N GLU A 46 -2.30 -30.44 8.23
CA GLU A 46 -1.17 -31.32 7.88
C GLU A 46 -0.11 -30.61 7.05
N GLN A 47 -0.52 -29.69 6.18
CA GLN A 47 0.35 -28.87 5.34
C GLN A 47 0.94 -27.62 6.03
N GLY A 48 0.71 -27.47 7.35
CA GLY A 48 1.34 -26.43 8.15
C GLY A 48 0.56 -25.11 8.28
N LEU A 49 -0.78 -25.11 8.12
CA LEU A 49 -1.62 -23.91 8.27
C LEU A 49 -1.37 -23.17 9.58
N ALA A 50 -1.28 -23.88 10.70
CA ALA A 50 -1.05 -23.28 12.01
C ALA A 50 0.29 -22.52 12.06
N ARG A 51 1.35 -23.09 11.48
CA ARG A 51 2.66 -22.47 11.40
C ARG A 51 2.65 -21.25 10.48
N ALA A 52 2.02 -21.35 9.31
CA ALA A 52 1.88 -20.22 8.38
C ALA A 52 1.05 -19.09 8.99
N THR A 53 -0.02 -19.41 9.72
CA THR A 53 -0.82 -18.42 10.47
C THR A 53 0.01 -17.72 11.54
N TRP A 54 0.74 -18.49 12.36
CA TRP A 54 1.65 -17.92 13.37
C TRP A 54 2.69 -17.00 12.74
N ASN A 55 3.37 -17.47 11.69
CA ASN A 55 4.37 -16.68 10.97
C ASN A 55 3.78 -15.37 10.44
N SER A 56 2.57 -15.42 9.83
CA SER A 56 1.90 -14.23 9.33
C SER A 56 1.55 -13.25 10.44
N VAL A 57 0.99 -13.72 11.55
CA VAL A 57 0.62 -12.86 12.69
C VAL A 57 1.87 -12.27 13.34
N MET A 58 2.88 -13.09 13.59
CA MET A 58 4.13 -12.66 14.23
C MET A 58 4.84 -11.59 13.37
N THR A 59 5.05 -11.86 12.08
CA THR A 59 5.74 -10.88 11.20
C THR A 59 4.92 -9.60 11.05
N THR A 60 3.60 -9.70 10.92
CA THR A 60 2.70 -8.55 10.85
C THR A 60 2.74 -7.69 12.11
N VAL A 61 2.60 -8.29 13.29
CA VAL A 61 2.55 -7.55 14.56
C VAL A 61 3.90 -6.90 14.84
N LEU A 62 5.00 -7.65 14.74
CA LEU A 62 6.33 -7.13 15.05
C LEU A 62 6.77 -6.04 14.06
N SER A 63 6.51 -6.21 12.77
CA SER A 63 6.83 -5.19 11.78
C SER A 63 5.97 -3.92 11.94
N SER A 64 4.70 -4.07 12.30
CA SER A 64 3.82 -2.92 12.53
C SER A 64 4.20 -2.15 13.81
N ILE A 65 4.61 -2.86 14.87
CA ILE A 65 5.17 -2.21 16.06
C ILE A 65 6.45 -1.45 15.69
N GLY A 66 7.37 -2.10 14.96
CA GLY A 66 8.60 -1.47 14.49
C GLY A 66 8.32 -0.23 13.63
N ALA A 67 7.35 -0.31 12.73
CA ALA A 67 6.93 0.81 11.89
C ALA A 67 6.35 1.98 12.70
N VAL A 68 5.53 1.70 13.73
CA VAL A 68 4.97 2.72 14.62
C VAL A 68 6.07 3.41 15.43
N LEU A 69 7.03 2.65 15.94
CA LEU A 69 8.15 3.21 16.70
C LEU A 69 9.03 4.09 15.81
N ILE A 70 9.46 3.59 14.65
CA ILE A 70 10.35 4.33 13.73
C ILE A 70 9.60 5.52 13.11
N GLY A 71 8.42 5.30 12.54
CA GLY A 71 7.64 6.35 11.88
C GLY A 71 7.17 7.43 12.86
N GLY A 72 6.78 7.04 14.07
CA GLY A 72 6.41 7.95 15.15
C GLY A 72 7.60 8.80 15.61
N MET A 73 8.77 8.19 15.80
CA MET A 73 10.00 8.90 16.16
C MET A 73 10.40 9.90 15.06
N ILE A 74 10.39 9.48 13.80
CA ILE A 74 10.69 10.35 12.66
C ILE A 74 9.69 11.52 12.60
N ALA A 75 8.39 11.28 12.83
CA ALA A 75 7.38 12.32 12.84
C ALA A 75 7.64 13.36 13.94
N ILE A 76 7.98 12.91 15.15
CA ILE A 76 8.32 13.80 16.26
C ILE A 76 9.58 14.61 15.93
N VAL A 77 10.63 13.98 15.42
CA VAL A 77 11.89 14.66 15.07
C VAL A 77 11.67 15.71 13.99
N LEU A 78 10.99 15.37 12.90
CA LEU A 78 10.82 16.28 11.76
C LEU A 78 9.78 17.37 11.98
N GLU A 79 8.68 17.09 12.71
CA GLU A 79 7.57 18.04 12.87
C GLU A 79 7.66 18.86 14.17
N ARG A 80 8.33 18.33 15.22
CA ARG A 80 8.36 18.97 16.55
C ARG A 80 9.74 19.49 16.96
N THR A 81 10.80 19.25 16.19
CA THR A 81 12.15 19.73 16.53
C THR A 81 12.73 20.65 15.47
N ASP A 82 13.82 21.34 15.84
CA ASP A 82 14.60 22.22 14.96
C ASP A 82 15.74 21.48 14.24
N VAL A 83 15.53 20.17 13.90
CA VAL A 83 16.50 19.36 13.16
C VAL A 83 16.89 20.01 11.84
N GLY A 84 18.19 19.97 11.52
CA GLY A 84 18.73 20.59 10.30
C GLY A 84 18.33 19.87 9.03
N GLY A 85 17.84 20.62 8.02
CA GLY A 85 17.49 20.06 6.71
C GLY A 85 16.20 19.22 6.70
N ALA A 86 15.22 19.50 7.56
CA ALA A 86 13.99 18.73 7.71
C ALA A 86 13.26 18.46 6.39
N THR A 87 13.25 19.40 5.43
CA THR A 87 12.61 19.22 4.12
C THR A 87 13.33 18.14 3.29
N GLY A 88 14.66 18.17 3.24
CA GLY A 88 15.46 17.15 2.56
C GLY A 88 15.32 15.78 3.25
N LEU A 89 15.44 15.75 4.59
CA LEU A 89 15.24 14.53 5.37
C LEU A 89 13.87 13.89 5.08
N ARG A 90 12.81 14.70 5.00
CA ARG A 90 11.45 14.22 4.68
C ARG A 90 11.41 13.52 3.33
N LEU A 91 12.06 14.08 2.29
CA LEU A 91 12.09 13.47 0.96
C LEU A 91 12.80 12.11 0.98
N PHE A 92 13.99 12.04 1.60
CA PHE A 92 14.74 10.78 1.67
C PHE A 92 14.02 9.73 2.54
N LEU A 93 13.50 10.11 3.70
CA LEU A 93 12.81 9.17 4.59
C LEU A 93 11.45 8.70 4.04
N LEU A 94 10.82 9.42 3.12
CA LEU A 94 9.60 8.96 2.45
C LEU A 94 9.88 8.16 1.16
N SER A 95 11.13 8.09 0.72
CA SER A 95 11.50 7.38 -0.52
C SER A 95 11.08 5.90 -0.56
N PRO A 96 11.04 5.12 0.55
CA PRO A 96 10.57 3.74 0.50
C PRO A 96 9.12 3.58 0.06
N LEU A 97 8.27 4.61 0.22
CA LEU A 97 6.90 4.58 -0.32
C LEU A 97 6.84 4.46 -1.85
N LEU A 98 7.90 4.87 -2.54
CA LEU A 98 7.93 4.91 -4.01
C LEU A 98 8.40 3.61 -4.61
N VAL A 99 9.15 2.84 -3.84
CA VAL A 99 9.71 1.56 -4.26
C VAL A 99 8.72 0.45 -3.89
N PRO A 100 8.33 -0.44 -4.82
CA PRO A 100 7.50 -1.59 -4.46
C PRO A 100 8.15 -2.44 -3.36
N PRO A 101 7.38 -3.00 -2.39
CA PRO A 101 7.93 -3.76 -1.27
C PRO A 101 8.88 -4.89 -1.69
N PHE A 102 8.50 -5.66 -2.71
CA PHE A 102 9.32 -6.75 -3.24
C PHE A 102 10.61 -6.28 -3.93
N VAL A 103 10.60 -5.10 -4.56
CA VAL A 103 11.82 -4.46 -5.11
C VAL A 103 12.75 -4.06 -3.97
N GLY A 104 12.20 -3.53 -2.87
CA GLY A 104 12.92 -3.30 -1.64
C GLY A 104 13.61 -4.56 -1.12
N ALA A 105 12.89 -5.70 -1.09
CA ALA A 105 13.46 -6.98 -0.67
C ALA A 105 14.65 -7.40 -1.55
N ILE A 106 14.51 -7.32 -2.88
CA ILE A 106 15.60 -7.59 -3.81
C ILE A 106 16.79 -6.66 -3.56
N SER A 107 16.52 -5.37 -3.33
CA SER A 107 17.56 -4.36 -3.12
C SER A 107 18.40 -4.64 -1.86
N TRP A 108 17.74 -4.90 -0.75
CA TRP A 108 18.40 -5.20 0.52
C TRP A 108 19.13 -6.54 0.51
N LEU A 109 18.65 -7.54 -0.26
CA LEU A 109 19.36 -8.78 -0.48
C LEU A 109 20.71 -8.58 -1.18
N GLN A 110 20.86 -7.55 -2.03
CA GLN A 110 22.16 -7.25 -2.63
C GLN A 110 23.18 -6.76 -1.58
N LEU A 111 22.73 -6.23 -0.44
CA LEU A 111 23.59 -5.78 0.65
C LEU A 111 23.87 -6.89 1.68
N PHE A 112 22.84 -7.66 2.05
CA PHE A 112 22.87 -8.61 3.17
C PHE A 112 22.44 -10.04 2.79
N GLY A 113 22.42 -10.39 1.50
CA GLY A 113 22.21 -11.76 1.07
C GLY A 113 23.43 -12.65 1.38
N ARG A 114 23.20 -13.97 1.37
CA ARG A 114 24.29 -14.95 1.56
C ARG A 114 25.37 -14.73 0.51
N ASN A 115 26.61 -14.55 0.96
CA ASN A 115 27.77 -14.30 0.10
C ASN A 115 27.57 -13.12 -0.88
N GLN A 116 26.92 -12.05 -0.44
CA GLN A 116 26.66 -10.86 -1.25
C GLN A 116 26.93 -9.58 -0.47
N GLY A 117 27.24 -8.52 -1.20
CA GLY A 117 27.37 -7.17 -0.68
C GLY A 117 28.30 -7.06 0.53
N LEU A 118 27.78 -6.52 1.64
CA LEU A 118 28.55 -6.31 2.85
C LEU A 118 28.98 -7.63 3.52
N ASN A 119 28.24 -8.71 3.33
CA ASN A 119 28.59 -10.01 3.88
C ASN A 119 29.85 -10.63 3.25
N THR A 120 30.27 -10.14 2.07
CA THR A 120 31.54 -10.60 1.44
C THR A 120 32.77 -9.89 1.98
N LEU A 121 32.60 -8.79 2.72
CA LEU A 121 33.71 -8.01 3.27
C LEU A 121 34.23 -8.56 4.60
N PHE A 122 33.54 -9.53 5.19
CA PHE A 122 33.84 -10.09 6.49
C PHE A 122 33.92 -11.61 6.41
N ASP A 123 34.77 -12.24 7.23
CA ASP A 123 34.91 -13.69 7.30
C ASP A 123 33.63 -14.41 7.77
N ARG A 124 32.75 -13.68 8.43
CA ARG A 124 31.42 -14.14 8.82
C ARG A 124 30.39 -13.17 8.30
N PRO A 125 29.22 -13.65 7.82
CA PRO A 125 28.15 -12.77 7.39
C PRO A 125 27.70 -11.90 8.57
N LEU A 126 27.59 -10.58 8.33
CA LEU A 126 27.06 -9.63 9.31
C LEU A 126 25.61 -9.96 9.65
N TRP A 127 24.86 -10.34 8.65
CA TRP A 127 23.44 -10.70 8.77
C TRP A 127 23.00 -11.51 7.56
N ASP A 128 22.23 -12.57 7.78
CA ASP A 128 21.52 -13.29 6.72
C ASP A 128 20.08 -12.77 6.68
N LEU A 129 19.75 -12.02 5.65
CA LEU A 129 18.45 -11.38 5.51
C LEU A 129 17.28 -12.37 5.24
N TYR A 130 17.60 -13.63 4.97
CA TYR A 130 16.55 -14.64 4.76
C TYR A 130 15.90 -15.07 6.08
N GLY A 131 14.57 -15.16 6.07
CA GLY A 131 13.79 -15.64 7.22
C GLY A 131 12.96 -14.57 7.90
N ALA A 132 12.52 -14.85 9.11
CA ALA A 132 11.55 -14.04 9.84
C ALA A 132 12.05 -12.63 10.17
N ASP A 133 13.29 -12.51 10.60
CA ASP A 133 13.93 -11.26 11.00
C ASP A 133 14.11 -10.30 9.82
N GLY A 134 14.53 -10.79 8.67
CA GLY A 134 14.60 -10.00 7.44
C GLY A 134 13.22 -9.57 6.93
N ILE A 135 12.23 -10.45 7.02
CA ILE A 135 10.84 -10.11 6.67
C ILE A 135 10.32 -8.99 7.58
N ILE A 136 10.47 -9.13 8.91
CA ILE A 136 10.06 -8.13 9.89
C ILE A 136 10.77 -6.80 9.64
N PHE A 137 12.07 -6.83 9.41
CA PHE A 137 12.87 -5.64 9.12
C PHE A 137 12.38 -4.90 7.88
N LEU A 138 12.20 -5.61 6.75
CA LEU A 138 11.79 -4.97 5.50
C LEU A 138 10.34 -4.51 5.52
N MET A 139 9.44 -5.28 6.11
CA MET A 139 8.05 -4.81 6.33
C MET A 139 8.03 -3.56 7.20
N THR A 140 8.88 -3.48 8.24
CA THR A 140 9.05 -2.28 9.07
C THR A 140 9.50 -1.09 8.23
N LEU A 141 10.55 -1.27 7.40
CA LEU A 141 11.09 -0.21 6.54
C LEU A 141 10.10 0.26 5.46
N HIS A 142 9.24 -0.62 4.98
CA HIS A 142 8.20 -0.25 4.01
C HIS A 142 7.00 0.46 4.64
N SER A 143 6.69 0.12 5.90
CA SER A 143 5.48 0.59 6.58
C SER A 143 5.70 1.88 7.38
N TYR A 144 6.91 2.18 7.90
CA TYR A 144 7.14 3.36 8.71
C TYR A 144 6.80 4.69 8.02
N PRO A 145 6.97 4.86 6.68
CA PRO A 145 6.61 6.12 6.06
C PRO A 145 5.10 6.40 6.09
N VAL A 146 4.27 5.35 6.04
CA VAL A 146 2.81 5.48 6.20
C VAL A 146 2.49 5.94 7.62
N VAL A 147 3.13 5.35 8.63
CA VAL A 147 3.01 5.78 10.03
C VAL A 147 3.43 7.23 10.20
N TYR A 148 4.58 7.62 9.61
CA TYR A 148 5.04 9.01 9.63
C TYR A 148 3.95 9.97 9.12
N VAL A 149 3.34 9.69 7.98
CA VAL A 149 2.30 10.56 7.38
C VAL A 149 1.10 10.72 8.32
N ILE A 150 0.62 9.63 8.92
CA ILE A 150 -0.53 9.64 9.83
C ILE A 150 -0.20 10.42 11.12
N VAL A 151 0.95 10.11 11.72
CA VAL A 151 1.37 10.74 12.99
C VAL A 151 1.73 12.21 12.78
N ALA A 152 2.39 12.57 11.68
CA ALA A 152 2.69 13.96 11.34
C ALA A 152 1.41 14.79 11.14
N ALA A 153 0.39 14.23 10.49
CA ALA A 153 -0.91 14.88 10.33
C ALA A 153 -1.60 15.09 11.69
N ALA A 154 -1.53 14.11 12.60
CA ALA A 154 -2.07 14.22 13.95
C ALA A 154 -1.30 15.24 14.79
N LEU A 155 0.04 15.26 14.72
CA LEU A 155 0.89 16.23 15.40
C LEU A 155 0.51 17.68 15.05
N ARG A 156 0.18 17.95 13.78
CA ARG A 156 -0.21 19.29 13.32
C ARG A 156 -1.56 19.74 13.86
N GLN A 157 -2.38 18.84 14.38
CA GLN A 157 -3.70 19.13 14.96
C GLN A 157 -3.63 19.38 16.46
N ILE A 158 -2.53 19.07 17.15
CA ILE A 158 -2.36 19.31 18.59
C ILE A 158 -2.14 20.80 18.83
N PRO A 159 -3.03 21.50 19.61
CA PRO A 159 -2.86 22.91 19.93
C PRO A 159 -1.58 23.17 20.72
N SER A 160 -0.82 24.19 20.31
CA SER A 160 0.37 24.64 21.05
C SER A 160 0.08 25.06 22.47
N ASP A 161 -1.15 25.53 22.76
CA ASP A 161 -1.56 26.02 24.07
C ASP A 161 -1.46 24.97 25.17
N LEU A 162 -1.73 23.69 24.84
CA LEU A 162 -1.57 22.58 25.79
C LEU A 162 -0.09 22.35 26.16
N GLU A 163 0.80 22.47 25.20
CA GLU A 163 2.25 22.32 25.39
C GLU A 163 2.81 23.55 26.14
N LEU A 164 2.31 24.75 25.83
CA LEU A 164 2.67 25.99 26.52
C LEU A 164 2.19 25.99 27.98
N ALA A 165 0.96 25.56 28.26
CA ALA A 165 0.45 25.43 29.60
C ALA A 165 1.31 24.51 30.48
N ALA A 166 1.74 23.37 29.94
CA ALA A 166 2.64 22.47 30.63
C ALA A 166 4.02 23.14 30.93
N ARG A 167 4.54 23.91 29.98
CA ARG A 167 5.80 24.64 30.14
C ARG A 167 5.70 25.77 31.20
N VAL A 168 4.62 26.54 31.18
CA VAL A 168 4.34 27.57 32.20
C VAL A 168 4.26 26.93 33.59
N SER A 169 3.77 25.66 33.66
CA SER A 169 3.75 24.86 34.89
C SER A 169 5.12 24.28 35.26
N GLY A 170 6.20 24.66 34.57
CA GLY A 170 7.59 24.21 34.85
C GLY A 170 8.02 22.90 34.16
N ALA A 171 7.21 22.35 33.28
CA ALA A 171 7.60 21.11 32.59
C ALA A 171 8.68 21.36 31.51
N GLY A 172 9.78 20.60 31.57
CA GLY A 172 10.78 20.59 30.52
C GLY A 172 10.27 19.94 29.23
N SER A 173 10.96 20.16 28.10
CA SER A 173 10.56 19.68 26.76
C SER A 173 10.29 18.17 26.71
N GLY A 174 11.11 17.34 27.36
CA GLY A 174 10.92 15.88 27.41
C GLY A 174 9.68 15.48 28.22
N THR A 175 9.37 16.22 29.30
CA THR A 175 8.17 16.00 30.11
C THR A 175 6.92 16.34 29.30
N VAL A 176 6.90 17.47 28.60
CA VAL A 176 5.79 17.88 27.72
C VAL A 176 5.55 16.82 26.65
N LEU A 177 6.61 16.36 26.00
CA LEU A 177 6.51 15.31 24.98
C LEU A 177 5.87 14.03 25.54
N ARG A 178 6.34 13.57 26.72
CA ARG A 178 5.88 12.32 27.33
C ARG A 178 4.48 12.40 27.94
N THR A 179 4.12 13.55 28.56
CA THR A 179 2.87 13.68 29.32
C THR A 179 1.72 14.33 28.54
N VAL A 180 2.03 15.08 27.49
CA VAL A 180 1.02 15.80 26.68
C VAL A 180 0.99 15.25 25.25
N THR A 181 2.11 15.37 24.52
CA THR A 181 2.14 15.09 23.07
C THR A 181 1.93 13.62 22.76
N ILE A 182 2.70 12.69 23.36
CA ILE A 182 2.60 11.25 23.09
C ILE A 182 1.22 10.67 23.47
N PRO A 183 0.63 10.98 24.66
CA PRO A 183 -0.72 10.49 24.98
C PRO A 183 -1.80 10.97 24.01
N LEU A 184 -1.72 12.22 23.54
CA LEU A 184 -2.66 12.77 22.55
C LEU A 184 -2.50 12.12 21.17
N LEU A 185 -1.34 11.56 20.85
CA LEU A 185 -1.09 10.78 19.62
C LEU A 185 -1.56 9.33 19.71
N GLY A 186 -1.99 8.85 20.87
CA GLY A 186 -2.41 7.45 21.08
C GLY A 186 -3.37 6.93 20.00
N PRO A 187 -4.46 7.65 19.66
CA PRO A 187 -5.37 7.24 18.59
C PRO A 187 -4.71 7.19 17.21
N ALA A 188 -3.80 8.11 16.91
CA ALA A 188 -3.07 8.12 15.64
C ALA A 188 -2.08 6.95 15.53
N PHE A 189 -1.39 6.63 16.63
CA PHE A 189 -0.51 5.44 16.68
C PHE A 189 -1.29 4.14 16.48
N LEU A 190 -2.45 4.02 17.11
CA LEU A 190 -3.29 2.85 16.95
C LEU A 190 -3.80 2.70 15.51
N SER A 191 -4.33 3.78 14.93
CA SER A 191 -4.81 3.78 13.55
C SER A 191 -3.68 3.47 12.55
N ALA A 192 -2.48 4.03 12.79
CA ALA A 192 -1.29 3.72 11.99
C ALA A 192 -0.87 2.25 12.15
N PHE A 193 -0.90 1.70 13.37
CA PHE A 193 -0.63 0.29 13.63
C PHE A 193 -1.59 -0.61 12.85
N THR A 194 -2.89 -0.37 12.94
CA THR A 194 -3.90 -1.19 12.26
C THR A 194 -3.76 -1.13 10.76
N LEU A 195 -3.57 0.07 10.20
CA LEU A 195 -3.39 0.22 8.75
C LEU A 195 -2.15 -0.52 8.26
N THR A 196 -1.02 -0.41 8.97
CA THR A 196 0.21 -1.13 8.62
C THR A 196 0.06 -2.64 8.85
N ALA A 197 -0.63 -3.07 9.90
CA ALA A 197 -0.88 -4.48 10.18
C ALA A 197 -1.71 -5.14 9.06
N VAL A 198 -2.77 -4.48 8.60
CA VAL A 198 -3.58 -4.96 7.47
C VAL A 198 -2.73 -5.04 6.19
N SER A 199 -1.92 -4.00 5.92
CA SER A 199 -1.03 -3.97 4.75
C SER A 199 0.05 -5.06 4.80
N ASN A 200 0.70 -5.25 5.94
CA ASN A 200 1.74 -6.24 6.14
C ASN A 200 1.21 -7.69 6.11
N LEU A 201 0.00 -7.93 6.67
CA LEU A 201 -0.67 -9.22 6.57
C LEU A 201 -0.99 -9.60 5.12
N ALA A 202 -1.25 -8.59 4.30
CA ALA A 202 -1.55 -8.72 2.89
C ALA A 202 -0.31 -8.90 1.99
N ASP A 203 0.88 -8.61 2.50
CA ASP A 203 2.10 -8.63 1.69
C ASP A 203 2.49 -10.07 1.32
N PHE A 204 2.61 -10.27 0.01
CA PHE A 204 3.15 -11.50 -0.58
C PHE A 204 4.63 -11.33 -0.98
N GLY A 205 4.99 -10.14 -1.45
CA GLY A 205 6.26 -9.89 -2.13
C GLY A 205 7.49 -10.11 -1.25
N ILE A 206 7.53 -9.48 -0.07
CA ILE A 206 8.65 -9.61 0.88
C ILE A 206 8.76 -11.06 1.40
N PRO A 207 7.68 -11.70 1.91
CA PRO A 207 7.76 -13.08 2.39
C PRO A 207 8.13 -14.09 1.31
N SER A 208 7.71 -13.90 0.06
CA SER A 208 8.05 -14.83 -1.01
C SER A 208 9.53 -14.77 -1.39
N ILE A 209 10.15 -13.59 -1.34
CA ILE A 209 11.57 -13.42 -1.68
C ILE A 209 12.47 -13.86 -0.52
N LEU A 210 12.16 -13.49 0.72
CA LEU A 210 13.01 -13.75 1.88
C LEU A 210 12.67 -15.04 2.62
N GLY A 211 11.42 -15.48 2.57
CA GLY A 211 10.95 -16.65 3.29
C GLY A 211 11.12 -17.95 2.53
N SER A 212 10.79 -17.96 1.22
CA SER A 212 10.78 -19.19 0.41
C SER A 212 12.11 -19.95 0.41
N PRO A 213 13.30 -19.30 0.29
CA PRO A 213 14.58 -20.01 0.30
C PRO A 213 14.90 -20.74 1.61
N VAL A 214 14.31 -20.31 2.72
CA VAL A 214 14.49 -20.92 4.06
C VAL A 214 13.24 -21.64 4.56
N ARG A 215 12.28 -21.87 3.70
CA ARG A 215 11.00 -22.52 4.02
C ARG A 215 10.21 -21.84 5.16
N PHE A 216 10.39 -20.52 5.28
CA PHE A 216 9.58 -19.70 6.16
C PHE A 216 8.34 -19.23 5.37
N GLU A 217 7.21 -19.83 5.68
CA GLU A 217 5.97 -19.63 4.93
C GLU A 217 4.99 -18.78 5.73
N THR A 218 4.35 -17.82 5.06
CA THR A 218 3.20 -17.05 5.55
C THR A 218 1.92 -17.52 4.85
N LEU A 219 0.74 -17.10 5.32
CA LEU A 219 -0.52 -17.45 4.67
C LEU A 219 -0.57 -16.97 3.21
N ALA A 220 -0.01 -15.80 2.91
CA ALA A 220 0.04 -15.27 1.55
C ALA A 220 0.94 -16.14 0.64
N THR A 221 2.13 -16.54 1.10
CA THR A 221 3.00 -17.44 0.32
C THR A 221 2.44 -18.86 0.25
N MET A 222 1.71 -19.31 1.25
CA MET A 222 0.99 -20.59 1.23
C MET A 222 -0.09 -20.62 0.14
N CYS A 223 -0.86 -19.54 -0.03
CA CYS A 223 -1.81 -19.42 -1.14
C CYS A 223 -1.12 -19.60 -2.50
N TYR A 224 -0.01 -18.92 -2.70
CA TYR A 224 0.76 -19.00 -3.95
C TYR A 224 1.31 -20.42 -4.18
N ARG A 225 1.91 -21.03 -3.15
CA ARG A 225 2.44 -22.39 -3.23
C ARG A 225 1.38 -23.40 -3.67
N PHE A 226 0.18 -23.36 -3.12
CA PHE A 226 -0.89 -24.30 -3.49
C PHE A 226 -1.41 -24.09 -4.92
N MET A 227 -1.35 -22.85 -5.42
CA MET A 227 -1.73 -22.58 -6.83
C MET A 227 -0.69 -23.10 -7.81
N GLU A 228 0.60 -23.03 -7.48
CA GLU A 228 1.69 -23.40 -8.40
C GLU A 228 2.11 -24.86 -8.31
N SER A 229 1.99 -25.49 -7.13
CA SER A 229 2.64 -26.79 -6.87
C SER A 229 1.90 -28.00 -7.44
N GLY A 230 0.62 -27.89 -7.81
CA GLY A 230 -0.19 -29.05 -8.24
C GLY A 230 -0.30 -30.17 -7.20
N THR A 231 0.10 -29.92 -5.94
CA THR A 231 0.16 -30.94 -4.87
C THR A 231 -1.20 -31.29 -4.28
N VAL A 232 -2.25 -30.53 -4.60
CA VAL A 232 -3.61 -30.72 -4.10
C VAL A 232 -4.60 -30.89 -5.25
N SER A 233 -5.60 -31.73 -5.08
CA SER A 233 -6.60 -32.03 -6.12
C SER A 233 -7.51 -30.86 -6.48
N ASN A 234 -7.78 -29.94 -5.50
CA ASN A 234 -8.62 -28.76 -5.67
C ASN A 234 -7.92 -27.48 -5.19
N PRO A 235 -6.91 -26.96 -5.94
CA PRO A 235 -6.12 -25.80 -5.50
C PRO A 235 -6.98 -24.58 -5.15
N LEU A 236 -8.01 -24.27 -5.97
CA LEU A 236 -8.89 -23.13 -5.75
C LEU A 236 -9.66 -23.22 -4.43
N GLN A 237 -10.11 -24.41 -4.04
CA GLN A 237 -10.83 -24.59 -2.77
C GLN A 237 -9.88 -24.45 -1.58
N VAL A 238 -8.70 -25.06 -1.67
CA VAL A 238 -7.67 -24.97 -0.62
C VAL A 238 -7.25 -23.52 -0.43
N VAL A 239 -6.93 -22.81 -1.51
CA VAL A 239 -6.52 -21.39 -1.47
C VAL A 239 -7.66 -20.49 -0.99
N SER A 240 -8.91 -20.80 -1.35
CA SER A 240 -10.08 -20.07 -0.84
C SER A 240 -10.22 -20.23 0.68
N THR A 241 -9.91 -21.42 1.22
CA THR A 241 -9.95 -21.66 2.68
C THR A 241 -8.84 -20.88 3.40
N VAL A 242 -7.59 -20.88 2.87
CA VAL A 242 -6.51 -20.03 3.41
C VAL A 242 -6.88 -18.56 3.29
N GLY A 243 -7.46 -18.15 2.15
CA GLY A 243 -7.97 -16.81 1.94
C GLY A 243 -9.04 -16.38 2.93
N ALA A 244 -9.95 -17.30 3.31
CA ALA A 244 -10.95 -17.04 4.34
C ALA A 244 -10.30 -16.81 5.72
N VAL A 245 -9.25 -17.54 6.08
CA VAL A 245 -8.47 -17.30 7.30
C VAL A 245 -7.82 -15.90 7.27
N LEU A 246 -7.17 -15.54 6.17
CA LEU A 246 -6.59 -14.20 5.98
C LEU A 246 -7.65 -13.10 6.08
N MET A 247 -8.81 -13.32 5.48
CA MET A 247 -9.93 -12.38 5.52
C MET A 247 -10.46 -12.18 6.95
N LEU A 248 -10.58 -13.25 7.73
CA LEU A 248 -10.97 -13.17 9.14
C LEU A 248 -9.95 -12.38 9.97
N LEU A 249 -8.66 -12.62 9.78
CA LEU A 249 -7.60 -11.86 10.46
C LEU A 249 -7.62 -10.38 10.08
N GLY A 250 -7.80 -10.04 8.80
CA GLY A 250 -7.92 -8.66 8.33
C GLY A 250 -9.16 -7.95 8.90
N ILE A 251 -10.32 -8.60 8.86
CA ILE A 251 -11.57 -8.08 9.46
C ILE A 251 -11.40 -7.88 10.98
N PHE A 252 -10.78 -8.83 11.66
CA PHE A 252 -10.52 -8.72 13.10
C PHE A 252 -9.65 -7.48 13.40
N ALA A 253 -8.59 -7.24 12.65
CA ALA A 253 -7.73 -6.07 12.81
C ALA A 253 -8.52 -4.75 12.64
N VAL A 254 -9.32 -4.64 11.58
CA VAL A 254 -10.15 -3.45 11.29
C VAL A 254 -11.23 -3.23 12.37
N VAL A 255 -11.90 -4.30 12.83
CA VAL A 255 -12.91 -4.20 13.89
C VAL A 255 -12.28 -3.79 15.22
N ALA A 256 -11.10 -4.33 15.55
CA ALA A 256 -10.35 -3.95 16.74
C ALA A 256 -9.99 -2.46 16.73
N ASP A 257 -9.48 -1.95 15.60
CA ASP A 257 -9.21 -0.51 15.41
C ASP A 257 -10.48 0.33 15.63
N TYR A 258 -11.57 -0.03 14.96
CA TYR A 258 -12.83 0.69 15.08
C TYR A 258 -13.35 0.74 16.52
N ALA A 259 -13.27 -0.37 17.25
CA ALA A 259 -13.71 -0.46 18.64
C ALA A 259 -12.89 0.43 19.58
N VAL A 260 -11.58 0.53 19.36
CA VAL A 260 -10.68 1.32 20.19
C VAL A 260 -10.72 2.80 19.78
N SER A 261 -10.71 3.10 18.48
CA SER A 261 -10.73 4.47 17.95
C SER A 261 -12.00 5.24 18.36
N ARG A 262 -13.15 4.56 18.48
CA ARG A 262 -14.40 5.18 18.99
C ARG A 262 -14.29 5.69 20.41
N ARG A 263 -13.45 5.09 21.26
CA ARG A 263 -13.26 5.50 22.67
C ARG A 263 -12.30 6.69 22.79
N ALA A 264 -11.52 6.96 21.75
CA ALA A 264 -10.42 7.92 21.78
C ALA A 264 -10.70 9.24 21.05
N SER A 265 -11.93 9.46 20.49
CA SER A 265 -12.24 10.65 19.70
C SER A 265 -12.52 11.88 20.57
N SER A 266 -11.47 12.55 21.02
CA SER A 266 -11.51 13.96 21.37
C SER A 266 -10.89 14.75 20.21
N GLN A 267 -11.73 15.40 19.42
CA GLN A 267 -11.26 16.34 18.38
C GLN A 267 -10.73 17.59 19.07
N VAL A 268 -9.43 17.65 19.26
CA VAL A 268 -8.73 18.86 19.68
C VAL A 268 -8.19 19.48 18.38
N SER A 269 -8.72 20.64 17.99
CA SER A 269 -8.34 21.34 16.77
C SER A 269 -7.56 22.61 17.13
N GLY A 270 -6.31 22.70 16.71
CA GLY A 270 -5.45 23.87 16.95
C GLY A 270 -4.63 24.22 15.70
N ALA A 271 -4.33 25.50 15.53
CA ALA A 271 -3.74 26.05 14.31
C ALA A 271 -2.23 26.33 14.37
N SER A 272 -1.54 26.09 15.49
CA SER A 272 -0.12 26.45 15.62
C SER A 272 0.71 25.29 16.15
N THR A 273 1.84 25.02 15.48
CA THR A 273 2.81 24.00 15.90
C THR A 273 4.04 24.65 16.51
N MET A 274 4.35 24.33 17.75
CA MET A 274 5.58 24.79 18.41
C MET A 274 6.72 23.81 18.12
N LYS A 275 7.89 24.33 17.72
CA LYS A 275 9.11 23.54 17.59
C LYS A 275 9.89 23.53 18.90
N LEU A 276 10.35 22.37 19.29
CA LEU A 276 11.23 22.16 20.42
C LEU A 276 12.68 22.40 19.99
N SER A 277 13.40 23.29 20.66
CA SER A 277 14.83 23.43 20.43
C SER A 277 15.58 22.23 21.00
N LEU A 278 16.39 21.59 20.16
CA LEU A 278 17.27 20.48 20.55
C LEU A 278 18.53 20.97 21.29
N GLY A 279 18.83 22.26 21.24
CA GLY A 279 20.03 22.83 21.89
C GLY A 279 21.29 22.11 21.42
N VAL A 280 22.09 21.61 22.36
CA VAL A 280 23.35 20.88 22.10
C VAL A 280 23.11 19.58 21.31
N ALA A 281 21.94 18.93 21.46
CA ALA A 281 21.59 17.70 20.76
C ALA A 281 21.23 17.91 19.28
N ARG A 282 21.11 19.17 18.81
CA ARG A 282 20.71 19.45 17.43
C ARG A 282 21.66 18.85 16.39
N VAL A 283 22.97 19.00 16.58
CA VAL A 283 23.97 18.50 15.63
C VAL A 283 23.96 16.97 15.59
N PRO A 284 24.11 16.23 16.71
CA PRO A 284 24.11 14.77 16.66
C PRO A 284 22.78 14.19 16.15
N VAL A 285 21.62 14.75 16.52
CA VAL A 285 20.33 14.30 16.00
C VAL A 285 20.23 14.54 14.50
N THR A 286 20.68 15.68 14.00
CA THR A 286 20.71 15.98 12.56
C THR A 286 21.60 15.00 11.81
N VAL A 287 22.82 14.74 12.30
CA VAL A 287 23.76 13.81 11.65
C VAL A 287 23.20 12.40 11.61
N VAL A 288 22.71 11.89 12.75
CA VAL A 288 22.08 10.56 12.82
C VAL A 288 20.89 10.44 11.87
N SER A 289 20.03 11.46 11.82
CA SER A 289 18.86 11.48 10.93
C SER A 289 19.27 11.43 9.45
N TRP A 290 20.31 12.18 9.05
CA TRP A 290 20.83 12.15 7.68
C TRP A 290 21.50 10.83 7.35
N VAL A 291 22.31 10.27 8.24
CA VAL A 291 22.95 8.96 8.05
C VAL A 291 21.87 7.88 7.84
N LEU A 292 20.85 7.85 8.69
CA LEU A 292 19.74 6.90 8.55
C LEU A 292 18.98 7.12 7.22
N ALA A 293 18.64 8.36 6.88
CA ALA A 293 17.92 8.69 5.65
C ALA A 293 18.70 8.26 4.40
N LEU A 294 20.00 8.56 4.36
CA LEU A 294 20.87 8.18 3.25
C LEU A 294 21.06 6.67 3.16
N THR A 295 21.27 5.99 4.30
CA THR A 295 21.42 4.53 4.33
C THR A 295 20.16 3.82 3.83
N ILE A 296 18.98 4.24 4.29
CA ILE A 296 17.70 3.64 3.89
C ILE A 296 17.41 3.88 2.41
N THR A 297 17.79 5.04 1.87
CA THR A 297 17.50 5.40 0.47
C THR A 297 18.58 4.97 -0.49
N LEU A 298 19.84 5.35 -0.23
CA LEU A 298 20.94 5.11 -1.17
C LEU A 298 21.52 3.70 -1.05
N GLY A 299 21.54 3.11 0.15
CA GLY A 299 22.08 1.77 0.34
C GLY A 299 21.47 0.74 -0.61
N PRO A 300 20.14 0.55 -0.63
CA PRO A 300 19.48 -0.36 -1.56
C PRO A 300 19.71 -0.02 -3.02
N ILE A 301 19.69 1.27 -3.38
CA ILE A 301 19.93 1.72 -4.77
C ILE A 301 21.34 1.38 -5.22
N LEU A 302 22.34 1.62 -4.36
CA LEU A 302 23.74 1.28 -4.64
C LEU A 302 23.93 -0.23 -4.75
N GLY A 303 23.24 -1.03 -3.89
CA GLY A 303 23.24 -2.48 -3.99
C GLY A 303 22.69 -2.98 -5.32
N LEU A 304 21.55 -2.44 -5.78
CA LEU A 304 20.99 -2.75 -7.09
C LEU A 304 21.93 -2.32 -8.23
N ALA A 305 22.50 -1.11 -8.16
CA ALA A 305 23.41 -0.59 -9.18
C ALA A 305 24.66 -1.45 -9.29
N HIS A 306 25.27 -1.81 -8.15
CA HIS A 306 26.40 -2.70 -8.10
C HIS A 306 26.12 -4.02 -8.85
N ARG A 307 24.98 -4.67 -8.54
CA ARG A 307 24.61 -5.94 -9.16
C ARG A 307 24.22 -5.79 -10.63
N ALA A 308 23.48 -4.74 -10.97
CA ALA A 308 23.03 -4.47 -12.34
C ALA A 308 24.20 -4.21 -13.32
N LEU A 309 25.30 -3.64 -12.82
CA LEU A 309 26.47 -3.31 -13.61
C LEU A 309 27.47 -4.47 -13.77
N LEU A 310 27.30 -5.59 -13.05
CA LEU A 310 28.14 -6.77 -13.18
C LEU A 310 27.62 -7.70 -14.29
N PRO A 311 28.47 -8.18 -15.22
CA PRO A 311 28.04 -9.00 -16.35
C PRO A 311 27.49 -10.37 -15.91
N ALA A 312 28.01 -10.92 -14.82
CA ALA A 312 27.58 -12.20 -14.24
C ALA A 312 27.76 -12.22 -12.72
N PRO A 313 27.02 -13.11 -12.01
CA PRO A 313 27.24 -13.34 -10.59
C PRO A 313 28.66 -13.82 -10.30
N GLY A 314 29.30 -13.31 -9.21
CA GLY A 314 30.63 -13.72 -8.80
C GLY A 314 31.79 -13.02 -9.49
N VAL A 315 31.52 -12.18 -10.50
CA VAL A 315 32.57 -11.34 -11.11
C VAL A 315 32.93 -10.21 -10.16
N PRO A 316 34.23 -9.94 -9.89
CA PRO A 316 34.63 -8.83 -9.04
C PRO A 316 34.26 -7.48 -9.67
N PHE A 317 33.93 -6.50 -8.85
CA PHE A 317 33.56 -5.15 -9.31
C PHE A 317 34.81 -4.32 -9.54
N THR A 318 35.21 -4.17 -10.81
CA THR A 318 36.35 -3.35 -11.25
C THR A 318 35.91 -2.46 -12.41
N LEU A 319 36.72 -1.43 -12.74
CA LEU A 319 36.41 -0.57 -13.88
C LEU A 319 36.33 -1.32 -15.21
N GLU A 320 37.06 -2.42 -15.34
CA GLU A 320 37.08 -3.27 -16.56
C GLU A 320 35.85 -4.20 -16.64
N THR A 321 35.25 -4.55 -15.51
CA THR A 321 34.10 -5.46 -15.45
C THR A 321 32.75 -4.75 -15.45
N ILE A 322 32.72 -3.43 -15.29
CA ILE A 322 31.47 -2.65 -15.37
C ILE A 322 30.86 -2.77 -16.77
N SER A 323 29.62 -3.21 -16.84
CA SER A 323 28.91 -3.44 -18.08
C SER A 323 27.43 -3.03 -17.99
N LEU A 324 26.94 -2.43 -19.07
CA LEU A 324 25.51 -2.11 -19.24
C LEU A 324 24.73 -3.27 -19.91
N SER A 325 25.35 -4.43 -20.11
CA SER A 325 24.78 -5.56 -20.82
C SER A 325 23.48 -6.07 -20.21
N ASN A 326 23.33 -6.00 -18.87
CA ASN A 326 22.08 -6.40 -18.21
C ASN A 326 20.92 -5.45 -18.53
N PHE A 327 21.18 -4.16 -18.64
CA PHE A 327 20.16 -3.18 -19.05
C PHE A 327 19.74 -3.44 -20.50
N GLN A 328 20.70 -3.67 -21.41
CA GLN A 328 20.41 -3.99 -22.80
C GLN A 328 19.62 -5.29 -22.92
N ARG A 329 20.06 -6.37 -22.26
CA ARG A 329 19.33 -7.67 -22.24
C ARG A 329 17.94 -7.53 -21.65
N THR A 330 17.77 -6.70 -20.62
CA THR A 330 16.47 -6.48 -19.98
C THR A 330 15.54 -5.72 -20.92
N LEU A 331 15.99 -4.65 -21.55
CA LEU A 331 15.20 -3.83 -22.48
C LEU A 331 14.91 -4.54 -23.79
N SER A 332 15.78 -5.45 -24.26
CA SER A 332 15.56 -6.26 -25.46
C SER A 332 14.79 -7.56 -25.19
N ASN A 333 14.48 -7.89 -23.93
CA ASN A 333 13.69 -9.07 -23.60
C ASN A 333 12.20 -8.83 -23.92
N PRO A 334 11.60 -9.56 -24.88
CA PRO A 334 10.21 -9.34 -25.25
C PRO A 334 9.23 -9.44 -24.08
N ARG A 335 9.48 -10.36 -23.12
CA ARG A 335 8.63 -10.52 -21.94
C ARG A 335 8.66 -9.31 -21.01
N VAL A 336 9.79 -8.59 -20.93
CA VAL A 336 9.91 -7.35 -20.14
C VAL A 336 9.16 -6.22 -20.85
N VAL A 337 9.31 -6.10 -22.17
CA VAL A 337 8.60 -5.09 -22.98
C VAL A 337 7.09 -5.33 -22.93
N ASP A 338 6.64 -6.57 -23.10
CA ASP A 338 5.23 -6.94 -22.95
C ASP A 338 4.71 -6.65 -21.53
N GLY A 339 5.51 -6.98 -20.51
CA GLY A 339 5.18 -6.68 -19.11
C GLY A 339 5.02 -5.20 -18.85
N PHE A 340 5.89 -4.36 -19.41
CA PHE A 340 5.81 -2.91 -19.30
C PHE A 340 4.56 -2.35 -20.00
N THR A 341 4.33 -2.74 -21.25
CA THR A 341 3.17 -2.27 -22.03
C THR A 341 1.87 -2.71 -21.41
N ASN A 342 1.77 -3.95 -20.91
CA ASN A 342 0.61 -4.45 -20.18
C ASN A 342 0.39 -3.69 -18.89
N SER A 343 1.44 -3.44 -18.09
CA SER A 343 1.30 -2.69 -16.83
C SER A 343 0.82 -1.27 -17.06
N VAL A 344 1.34 -0.57 -18.06
CA VAL A 344 0.89 0.79 -18.40
C VAL A 344 -0.57 0.79 -18.88
N ALA A 345 -0.94 -0.15 -19.76
CA ALA A 345 -2.31 -0.28 -20.25
C ALA A 345 -3.30 -0.62 -19.13
N LEU A 346 -2.95 -1.59 -18.28
CA LEU A 346 -3.78 -1.99 -17.13
C LEU A 346 -3.89 -0.86 -16.10
N ALA A 347 -2.81 -0.16 -15.82
CA ALA A 347 -2.81 0.98 -14.89
C ALA A 347 -3.65 2.14 -15.42
N GLY A 348 -3.55 2.47 -16.70
CA GLY A 348 -4.39 3.50 -17.35
C GLY A 348 -5.87 3.10 -17.35
N GLY A 349 -6.17 1.86 -17.70
CA GLY A 349 -7.54 1.33 -17.65
C GLY A 349 -8.11 1.31 -16.22
N ALA A 350 -7.33 0.85 -15.25
CA ALA A 350 -7.74 0.85 -13.85
C ALA A 350 -7.96 2.26 -13.31
N ALA A 351 -7.06 3.21 -13.61
CA ALA A 351 -7.20 4.61 -13.23
C ALA A 351 -8.50 5.23 -13.77
N LEU A 352 -8.80 4.98 -15.05
CA LEU A 352 -10.04 5.47 -15.68
C LEU A 352 -11.28 4.86 -15.01
N LEU A 353 -11.33 3.54 -14.90
CA LEU A 353 -12.51 2.85 -14.35
C LEU A 353 -12.69 3.13 -12.86
N CYS A 354 -11.61 3.11 -12.06
CA CYS A 354 -11.67 3.50 -10.65
C CYS A 354 -12.03 4.97 -10.49
N GLY A 355 -11.51 5.85 -11.37
CA GLY A 355 -11.82 7.27 -11.40
C GLY A 355 -13.33 7.51 -11.56
N LEU A 356 -13.92 6.89 -12.57
CA LEU A 356 -15.35 7.00 -12.86
C LEU A 356 -16.22 6.37 -11.76
N LEU A 357 -15.88 5.14 -11.33
CA LEU A 357 -16.68 4.40 -10.35
C LEU A 357 -16.55 5.02 -8.95
N GLY A 358 -15.33 5.37 -8.52
CA GLY A 358 -15.09 6.02 -7.23
C GLY A 358 -15.71 7.42 -7.15
N TRP A 359 -15.69 8.19 -8.25
CA TRP A 359 -16.39 9.45 -8.35
C TRP A 359 -17.91 9.27 -8.23
N ALA A 360 -18.50 8.34 -8.98
CA ALA A 360 -19.94 8.08 -8.94
C ALA A 360 -20.39 7.59 -7.56
N ILE A 361 -19.67 6.64 -6.94
CA ILE A 361 -19.96 6.17 -5.59
C ILE A 361 -19.77 7.29 -4.57
N GLY A 362 -18.69 8.07 -4.68
CA GLY A 362 -18.39 9.21 -3.81
C GLY A 362 -19.52 10.23 -3.79
N ILE A 363 -20.06 10.59 -4.96
CA ILE A 363 -21.23 11.47 -5.08
C ILE A 363 -22.46 10.85 -4.42
N LEU A 364 -22.79 9.61 -4.74
CA LEU A 364 -23.98 8.96 -4.20
C LEU A 364 -23.95 8.87 -2.67
N VAL A 365 -22.80 8.52 -2.11
CA VAL A 365 -22.65 8.34 -0.67
C VAL A 365 -22.68 9.66 0.09
N THR A 366 -22.11 10.74 -0.48
CA THR A 366 -22.02 12.04 0.20
C THR A 366 -23.22 12.95 -0.03
N ARG A 367 -23.83 12.91 -1.23
CA ARG A 367 -24.91 13.84 -1.64
C ARG A 367 -26.31 13.27 -1.54
N THR A 368 -26.45 11.98 -1.23
CA THR A 368 -27.77 11.38 -1.08
C THR A 368 -27.94 10.78 0.32
N ARG A 369 -29.18 10.77 0.83
CA ARG A 369 -29.52 10.19 2.13
C ARG A 369 -30.29 8.88 1.95
N ALA A 370 -29.64 7.85 1.39
CA ALA A 370 -30.24 6.54 1.26
C ALA A 370 -29.67 5.56 2.26
N ARG A 371 -30.49 4.65 2.77
CA ARG A 371 -30.04 3.57 3.66
C ARG A 371 -29.00 2.66 3.01
N THR A 372 -28.97 2.63 1.68
CA THR A 372 -28.01 1.85 0.88
C THR A 372 -26.63 2.49 0.73
N ASN A 373 -26.43 3.73 1.17
CA ASN A 373 -25.15 4.44 1.03
C ASN A 373 -24.04 3.83 1.90
N THR A 374 -24.37 3.49 3.16
CA THR A 374 -23.41 2.85 4.08
C THR A 374 -22.96 1.49 3.58
N PRO A 375 -23.88 0.55 3.22
CA PRO A 375 -23.47 -0.71 2.59
C PRO A 375 -22.66 -0.54 1.31
N LEU A 376 -23.01 0.43 0.44
CA LEU A 376 -22.24 0.71 -0.79
C LEU A 376 -20.82 1.18 -0.49
N SER A 377 -20.68 2.09 0.48
CA SER A 377 -19.37 2.54 0.93
C SER A 377 -18.55 1.39 1.52
N LEU A 378 -19.14 0.56 2.37
CA LEU A 378 -18.48 -0.59 2.97
C LEU A 378 -18.05 -1.63 1.92
N ALA A 379 -18.94 -1.96 0.97
CA ALA A 379 -18.62 -2.89 -0.12
C ALA A 379 -17.43 -2.40 -0.97
N THR A 380 -17.31 -1.09 -1.20
CA THR A 380 -16.20 -0.51 -1.97
C THR A 380 -14.91 -0.46 -1.16
N LEU A 381 -14.98 -0.25 0.17
CA LEU A 381 -13.81 -0.14 1.03
C LEU A 381 -13.28 -1.52 1.47
N LEU A 382 -14.14 -2.55 1.52
CA LEU A 382 -13.78 -3.88 2.01
C LEU A 382 -12.61 -4.51 1.24
N PRO A 383 -12.55 -4.49 -0.11
CA PRO A 383 -11.41 -5.06 -0.83
C PRO A 383 -10.06 -4.43 -0.46
N ALA A 384 -10.04 -3.13 -0.16
CA ALA A 384 -8.80 -2.44 0.23
C ALA A 384 -8.27 -2.88 1.61
N ALA A 385 -9.12 -3.52 2.42
CA ALA A 385 -8.74 -4.10 3.71
C ALA A 385 -8.37 -5.59 3.61
N LEU A 386 -8.38 -6.16 2.40
CA LEU A 386 -8.09 -7.57 2.17
C LEU A 386 -6.76 -7.75 1.43
N PRO A 387 -6.04 -8.87 1.68
CA PRO A 387 -4.88 -9.23 0.90
C PRO A 387 -5.18 -9.29 -0.61
N GLY A 388 -4.30 -8.67 -1.42
CA GLY A 388 -4.47 -8.63 -2.87
C GLY A 388 -4.58 -10.03 -3.51
N LEU A 389 -3.90 -11.03 -2.94
CA LEU A 389 -4.03 -12.43 -3.36
C LEU A 389 -5.46 -12.95 -3.28
N ILE A 390 -6.23 -12.58 -2.26
CA ILE A 390 -7.64 -13.01 -2.12
C ILE A 390 -8.49 -12.40 -3.23
N ILE A 391 -8.24 -11.14 -3.57
CA ILE A 391 -8.88 -10.47 -4.70
C ILE A 391 -8.52 -11.21 -5.99
N GLY A 392 -7.24 -11.56 -6.16
CA GLY A 392 -6.76 -12.37 -7.29
C GLY A 392 -7.50 -13.72 -7.39
N VAL A 393 -7.60 -14.47 -6.30
CA VAL A 393 -8.34 -15.75 -6.25
C VAL A 393 -9.81 -15.54 -6.61
N GLY A 394 -10.48 -14.54 -6.02
CA GLY A 394 -11.88 -14.24 -6.32
C GLY A 394 -12.10 -13.94 -7.81
N TRP A 395 -11.24 -13.14 -8.41
CA TRP A 395 -11.31 -12.82 -9.84
C TRP A 395 -10.88 -13.97 -10.74
N LEU A 396 -9.98 -14.85 -10.28
CA LEU A 396 -9.67 -16.10 -10.97
C LEU A 396 -10.91 -16.98 -11.09
N ILE A 397 -11.68 -17.12 -10.01
CA ILE A 397 -12.93 -17.87 -9.99
C ILE A 397 -13.97 -17.23 -10.92
N VAL A 398 -14.18 -15.91 -10.82
CA VAL A 398 -15.08 -15.17 -11.71
C VAL A 398 -14.66 -15.36 -13.17
N GLY A 399 -13.37 -15.20 -13.47
CA GLY A 399 -12.82 -15.36 -14.81
C GLY A 399 -13.14 -16.72 -15.43
N ARG A 400 -13.07 -17.78 -14.60
CA ARG A 400 -13.40 -19.16 -15.04
C ARG A 400 -14.88 -19.30 -15.42
N TYR A 401 -15.79 -18.66 -14.66
CA TYR A 401 -17.24 -18.74 -14.95
C TYR A 401 -17.69 -17.80 -16.07
N THR A 402 -16.97 -16.71 -16.31
CA THR A 402 -17.36 -15.68 -17.27
C THR A 402 -16.62 -15.78 -18.62
N GLY A 403 -15.67 -16.74 -18.77
CA GLY A 403 -14.83 -16.85 -19.95
C GLY A 403 -13.73 -15.78 -20.05
N LEU A 404 -13.51 -14.98 -19.02
CA LEU A 404 -12.44 -13.97 -18.96
C LEU A 404 -11.10 -14.54 -18.48
N TYR A 405 -11.04 -15.82 -18.16
CA TYR A 405 -9.82 -16.50 -17.73
C TYR A 405 -8.71 -16.35 -18.78
N ASN A 406 -7.48 -16.15 -18.33
CA ASN A 406 -6.29 -15.92 -19.17
C ASN A 406 -6.36 -14.65 -20.05
N THR A 407 -7.17 -13.68 -19.69
CA THR A 407 -7.25 -12.40 -20.40
C THR A 407 -6.78 -11.23 -19.55
N ARG A 408 -6.39 -10.11 -20.20
CA ARG A 408 -6.06 -8.85 -19.50
C ARG A 408 -7.25 -8.27 -18.74
N TRP A 409 -8.48 -8.61 -19.13
CA TRP A 409 -9.69 -8.10 -18.53
C TRP A 409 -9.88 -8.57 -17.10
N VAL A 410 -9.53 -9.83 -16.78
CA VAL A 410 -9.61 -10.33 -15.40
C VAL A 410 -8.66 -9.58 -14.47
N ILE A 411 -7.45 -9.26 -14.94
CA ILE A 411 -6.47 -8.47 -14.19
C ILE A 411 -6.97 -7.04 -13.99
N LEU A 412 -7.49 -6.42 -15.07
CA LEU A 412 -8.06 -5.07 -15.01
C LEU A 412 -9.19 -4.96 -13.99
N LEU A 413 -10.14 -5.89 -14.03
CA LEU A 413 -11.29 -5.89 -13.10
C LEU A 413 -10.86 -6.18 -11.66
N ALA A 414 -9.86 -7.03 -11.46
CA ALA A 414 -9.25 -7.25 -10.15
C ALA A 414 -8.58 -5.97 -9.61
N TYR A 415 -7.90 -5.19 -10.45
CA TYR A 415 -7.34 -3.89 -10.08
C TYR A 415 -8.44 -2.88 -9.75
N VAL A 416 -9.53 -2.85 -10.52
CA VAL A 416 -10.69 -2.00 -10.20
C VAL A 416 -11.28 -2.38 -8.84
N CYS A 417 -11.39 -3.67 -8.55
CA CYS A 417 -11.82 -4.16 -7.24
C CYS A 417 -10.89 -3.68 -6.12
N ALA A 418 -9.57 -3.83 -6.28
CA ALA A 418 -8.58 -3.51 -5.27
C ALA A 418 -8.46 -2.00 -4.98
N PHE A 419 -8.54 -1.16 -6.02
CA PHE A 419 -8.08 0.23 -5.94
C PHE A 419 -9.17 1.30 -5.99
N THR A 420 -10.43 0.97 -6.27
CA THR A 420 -11.53 1.96 -6.30
C THR A 420 -11.69 2.70 -4.97
N ALA A 421 -11.36 2.06 -3.86
CA ALA A 421 -11.38 2.67 -2.53
C ALA A 421 -10.49 3.94 -2.42
N LEU A 422 -9.37 3.99 -3.13
CA LEU A 422 -8.46 5.15 -3.15
C LEU A 422 -9.16 6.39 -3.72
N VAL A 423 -9.87 6.22 -4.84
CA VAL A 423 -10.62 7.32 -5.46
C VAL A 423 -11.82 7.72 -4.60
N LEU A 424 -12.54 6.74 -4.05
CA LEU A 424 -13.67 7.02 -3.15
C LEU A 424 -13.24 7.89 -1.97
N GLN A 425 -12.12 7.58 -1.34
CA GLN A 425 -11.58 8.37 -0.22
C GLN A 425 -11.14 9.76 -0.66
N ALA A 426 -10.45 9.88 -1.80
CA ALA A 426 -10.03 11.16 -2.37
C ALA A 426 -11.22 12.09 -2.64
N VAL A 427 -12.34 11.55 -3.14
CA VAL A 427 -13.55 12.32 -3.47
C VAL A 427 -14.36 12.70 -2.24
N ARG A 428 -14.48 11.83 -1.23
CA ARG A 428 -15.34 12.05 -0.05
C ARG A 428 -14.97 13.29 0.75
N ALA A 429 -13.68 13.51 1.00
CA ALA A 429 -13.21 14.60 1.85
C ALA A 429 -13.54 16.00 1.27
N PRO A 430 -13.22 16.34 0.00
CA PRO A 430 -13.65 17.60 -0.60
C PRO A 430 -15.16 17.72 -0.73
N MET A 431 -15.85 16.65 -1.14
CA MET A 431 -17.30 16.63 -1.31
C MET A 431 -18.06 17.00 -0.03
N SER A 432 -17.58 16.58 1.13
CA SER A 432 -18.23 16.92 2.41
C SER A 432 -18.15 18.41 2.76
N LYS A 433 -17.20 19.15 2.17
CA LYS A 433 -16.98 20.59 2.39
C LYS A 433 -17.79 21.48 1.43
N ILE A 434 -18.26 20.96 0.30
CA ILE A 434 -19.06 21.73 -0.66
C ILE A 434 -20.45 22.01 -0.08
N PRO A 435 -20.90 23.27 0.01
CA PRO A 435 -22.23 23.60 0.52
C PRO A 435 -23.36 23.01 -0.33
N VAL A 436 -24.41 22.50 0.31
CA VAL A 436 -25.60 21.95 -0.41
C VAL A 436 -26.34 23.05 -1.20
N ALA A 437 -26.20 24.31 -0.77
CA ALA A 437 -26.80 25.48 -1.46
C ALA A 437 -26.44 25.57 -2.95
N VAL A 438 -25.27 25.06 -3.37
CA VAL A 438 -24.86 25.05 -4.79
C VAL A 438 -25.81 24.18 -5.63
N GLU A 439 -26.21 23.02 -5.13
CA GLU A 439 -27.15 22.12 -5.77
C GLU A 439 -28.58 22.67 -5.74
N GLU A 440 -28.96 23.34 -4.64
CA GLU A 440 -30.26 23.99 -4.48
C GLU A 440 -30.41 25.13 -5.47
N ALA A 441 -29.38 25.97 -5.67
CA ALA A 441 -29.38 27.03 -6.66
C ALA A 441 -29.59 26.49 -8.11
N ALA A 442 -28.89 25.41 -8.47
CA ALA A 442 -29.10 24.77 -9.76
C ALA A 442 -30.52 24.23 -9.93
N ARG A 443 -31.13 23.72 -8.85
CA ARG A 443 -32.54 23.25 -8.88
C ARG A 443 -33.52 24.39 -9.01
N ILE A 444 -33.30 25.53 -8.37
CA ILE A 444 -34.11 26.74 -8.51
C ILE A 444 -34.06 27.22 -9.97
N SER A 445 -32.90 27.08 -10.64
CA SER A 445 -32.72 27.39 -12.07
C SER A 445 -33.31 26.33 -13.02
N GLY A 446 -34.08 25.35 -12.51
CA GLY A 446 -34.79 24.35 -13.31
C GLY A 446 -34.05 23.05 -13.57
N ALA A 447 -32.87 22.83 -13.00
CA ALA A 447 -32.14 21.56 -13.15
C ALA A 447 -32.85 20.42 -12.41
N GLY A 448 -33.01 19.28 -13.08
CA GLY A 448 -33.44 18.04 -12.42
C GLY A 448 -32.43 17.58 -11.36
N LYS A 449 -32.84 16.74 -10.41
CA LYS A 449 -32.04 16.34 -9.25
C LYS A 449 -30.69 15.70 -9.59
N VAL A 450 -30.65 14.83 -10.60
CA VAL A 450 -29.40 14.19 -11.04
C VAL A 450 -28.49 15.23 -11.67
N ARG A 451 -29.05 16.07 -12.57
CA ARG A 451 -28.31 17.11 -13.27
C ARG A 451 -27.74 18.16 -12.29
N SER A 452 -28.54 18.59 -11.29
CA SER A 452 -28.05 19.54 -10.28
C SER A 452 -26.84 19.00 -9.50
N ILE A 453 -26.82 17.70 -9.15
CA ILE A 453 -25.70 17.09 -8.43
C ILE A 453 -24.49 16.93 -9.37
N VAL A 454 -24.68 16.41 -10.58
CA VAL A 454 -23.58 16.11 -11.52
C VAL A 454 -22.93 17.41 -12.02
N ASP A 455 -23.71 18.39 -12.45
CA ASP A 455 -23.22 19.65 -13.06
C ASP A 455 -22.61 20.62 -12.03
N THR A 456 -22.92 20.45 -10.73
CA THR A 456 -22.37 21.29 -9.65
C THR A 456 -21.33 20.55 -8.80
N SER A 457 -21.72 19.95 -7.68
CA SER A 457 -20.80 19.27 -6.78
C SER A 457 -20.05 18.11 -7.41
N GLY A 458 -20.66 17.40 -8.36
CA GLY A 458 -20.00 16.36 -9.15
C GLY A 458 -18.85 16.90 -9.98
N ARG A 459 -19.08 18.02 -10.70
CA ARG A 459 -18.04 18.69 -11.47
C ARG A 459 -16.93 19.26 -10.59
N MET A 460 -17.28 19.82 -9.44
CA MET A 460 -16.30 20.30 -8.44
C MET A 460 -15.45 19.18 -7.82
N ALA A 461 -15.95 17.94 -7.83
CA ALA A 461 -15.21 16.77 -7.34
C ALA A 461 -14.29 16.11 -8.38
N VAL A 462 -14.38 16.51 -9.67
CA VAL A 462 -13.54 15.91 -10.73
C VAL A 462 -12.03 16.03 -10.47
N PRO A 463 -11.48 17.17 -10.00
CA PRO A 463 -10.05 17.26 -9.69
C PRO A 463 -9.63 16.26 -8.61
N ALA A 464 -10.47 16.04 -7.59
CA ALA A 464 -10.19 15.07 -6.53
C ALA A 464 -10.27 13.62 -7.05
N ALA A 465 -11.24 13.32 -7.91
CA ALA A 465 -11.35 12.03 -8.57
C ALA A 465 -10.15 11.77 -9.50
N PHE A 466 -9.69 12.78 -10.22
CA PHE A 466 -8.50 12.70 -11.06
C PHE A 466 -7.23 12.44 -10.23
N SER A 467 -7.04 13.17 -9.12
CA SER A 467 -5.93 12.92 -8.20
C SER A 467 -5.95 11.48 -7.65
N GLY A 468 -7.13 10.98 -7.27
CA GLY A 468 -7.31 9.60 -6.86
C GLY A 468 -7.01 8.60 -7.98
N ALA A 469 -7.41 8.89 -9.23
CA ALA A 469 -7.13 8.06 -10.39
C ALA A 469 -5.62 8.00 -10.71
N VAL A 470 -4.91 9.12 -10.59
CA VAL A 470 -3.43 9.15 -10.72
C VAL A 470 -2.78 8.26 -9.65
N LEU A 471 -3.27 8.31 -8.40
CA LEU A 471 -2.78 7.44 -7.34
C LEU A 471 -3.02 5.95 -7.67
N VAL A 472 -4.19 5.62 -8.24
CA VAL A 472 -4.49 4.26 -8.74
C VAL A 472 -3.51 3.87 -9.83
N ALA A 473 -3.23 4.73 -10.83
CA ALA A 473 -2.27 4.43 -11.90
C ALA A 473 -0.89 4.09 -11.34
N VAL A 474 -0.36 4.94 -10.45
CA VAL A 474 0.95 4.73 -9.81
C VAL A 474 0.99 3.43 -9.00
N THR A 475 -0.11 3.09 -8.31
CA THR A 475 -0.19 1.86 -7.50
C THR A 475 -0.29 0.62 -8.40
N ALA A 476 -1.11 0.67 -9.45
CA ALA A 476 -1.35 -0.45 -10.36
C ALA A 476 -0.13 -0.81 -11.22
N VAL A 477 0.70 0.17 -11.65
CA VAL A 477 1.93 -0.12 -12.42
C VAL A 477 2.88 -1.02 -11.65
N ARG A 478 2.98 -0.85 -10.33
CA ARG A 478 3.91 -1.58 -9.45
C ARG A 478 3.28 -2.77 -8.75
N GLU A 479 2.04 -3.10 -9.12
CA GLU A 479 1.29 -4.17 -8.47
C GLU A 479 1.84 -5.55 -8.86
N LEU A 480 1.99 -6.42 -7.86
CA LEU A 480 2.43 -7.81 -8.01
C LEU A 480 1.41 -8.78 -7.43
N THR A 481 0.88 -8.47 -6.25
CA THR A 481 0.17 -9.41 -5.38
C THR A 481 -1.17 -9.88 -5.98
N VAL A 482 -1.92 -8.96 -6.59
CA VAL A 482 -3.19 -9.27 -7.27
C VAL A 482 -2.93 -10.01 -8.59
N SER A 483 -1.92 -9.55 -9.34
CA SER A 483 -1.66 -10.05 -10.70
C SER A 483 -0.95 -11.38 -10.74
N ILE A 484 -0.15 -11.75 -9.73
CA ILE A 484 0.68 -12.96 -9.75
C ILE A 484 -0.11 -14.26 -10.02
N LEU A 485 -1.36 -14.32 -9.56
CA LEU A 485 -2.26 -15.46 -9.78
C LEU A 485 -3.11 -15.36 -11.07
N LEU A 486 -3.17 -14.17 -11.68
CA LEU A 486 -4.07 -13.89 -12.82
C LEU A 486 -3.34 -13.82 -14.15
N VAL A 487 -2.00 -13.72 -14.13
CA VAL A 487 -1.22 -13.64 -15.36
C VAL A 487 -1.21 -14.95 -16.13
N ALA A 488 -1.21 -14.82 -17.45
CA ALA A 488 -1.13 -15.89 -18.41
C ALA A 488 -0.17 -15.51 -19.55
N PRO A 489 0.19 -16.40 -20.46
CA PRO A 489 0.99 -16.04 -21.62
C PRO A 489 0.44 -14.81 -22.35
N GLY A 490 1.27 -13.78 -22.53
CA GLY A 490 0.88 -12.51 -23.16
C GLY A 490 0.18 -11.49 -22.27
N THR A 491 -0.12 -11.82 -21.00
CA THR A 491 -0.75 -10.89 -20.05
C THR A 491 0.14 -10.51 -18.86
N THR A 492 1.40 -10.95 -18.88
CA THR A 492 2.38 -10.68 -17.82
C THR A 492 2.51 -9.19 -17.54
N THR A 493 2.58 -8.82 -16.25
CA THR A 493 2.87 -7.46 -15.79
C THR A 493 4.35 -7.32 -15.47
N ILE A 494 4.84 -6.09 -15.41
CA ILE A 494 6.25 -5.82 -15.14
C ILE A 494 6.65 -6.26 -13.72
N GLY A 495 5.74 -6.14 -12.73
CA GLY A 495 5.96 -6.65 -11.37
C GLY A 495 6.16 -8.16 -11.33
N VAL A 496 5.30 -8.90 -12.03
CA VAL A 496 5.42 -10.35 -12.15
C VAL A 496 6.68 -10.75 -12.94
N GLN A 497 7.03 -10.02 -13.99
CA GLN A 497 8.25 -10.30 -14.75
C GLN A 497 9.52 -10.10 -13.91
N LEU A 498 9.56 -9.04 -13.10
CA LEU A 498 10.67 -8.82 -12.16
C LEU A 498 10.77 -9.95 -11.13
N PHE A 499 9.63 -10.37 -10.58
CA PHE A 499 9.56 -11.49 -9.65
C PHE A 499 10.06 -12.80 -10.32
N ASN A 500 9.64 -13.07 -11.56
CA ASN A 500 10.08 -14.25 -12.30
C ASN A 500 11.59 -14.23 -12.59
N LEU A 501 12.18 -13.08 -12.92
CA LEU A 501 13.63 -12.94 -13.10
C LEU A 501 14.37 -13.27 -11.79
N GLN A 502 13.85 -12.81 -10.65
CA GLN A 502 14.43 -13.11 -9.34
C GLN A 502 14.34 -14.61 -9.01
N GLN A 503 13.18 -15.23 -9.24
CA GLN A 503 12.96 -16.65 -8.94
C GLN A 503 13.74 -17.59 -9.87
N SER A 504 13.97 -17.19 -11.11
CA SER A 504 14.75 -17.96 -12.07
C SER A 504 16.28 -17.81 -11.92
N GLY A 505 16.75 -17.07 -10.87
CA GLY A 505 18.17 -16.85 -10.63
C GLY A 505 18.84 -15.80 -11.51
N ASN A 506 18.08 -15.09 -12.36
CA ASN A 506 18.58 -14.01 -13.21
C ASN A 506 18.74 -12.69 -12.41
N TYR A 507 19.46 -12.76 -11.30
CA TYR A 507 19.58 -11.69 -10.31
C TYR A 507 20.10 -10.37 -10.88
N ASN A 508 21.04 -10.41 -11.83
CA ASN A 508 21.64 -9.22 -12.42
C ASN A 508 20.63 -8.47 -13.30
N GLN A 509 19.83 -9.18 -14.10
CA GLN A 509 18.75 -8.59 -14.89
C GLN A 509 17.60 -8.11 -13.99
N ALA A 510 17.25 -8.88 -12.95
CA ALA A 510 16.27 -8.46 -11.94
C ALA A 510 16.71 -7.16 -11.25
N SER A 511 17.99 -7.02 -10.90
CA SER A 511 18.54 -5.80 -10.29
C SER A 511 18.54 -4.62 -11.26
N ALA A 512 18.84 -4.83 -12.55
CA ALA A 512 18.76 -3.80 -13.58
C ALA A 512 17.31 -3.29 -13.76
N LEU A 513 16.34 -4.20 -13.82
CA LEU A 513 14.93 -3.86 -13.91
C LEU A 513 14.43 -3.16 -12.65
N ALA A 514 14.81 -3.64 -11.46
CA ALA A 514 14.46 -3.04 -10.18
C ALA A 514 15.04 -1.61 -10.04
N LEU A 515 16.27 -1.39 -10.50
CA LEU A 515 16.91 -0.07 -10.50
C LEU A 515 16.17 0.91 -11.42
N MET A 516 15.78 0.48 -12.62
CA MET A 516 14.96 1.30 -13.51
C MET A 516 13.64 1.70 -12.85
N PHE A 517 12.98 0.78 -12.16
CA PHE A 517 11.77 1.07 -11.37
C PHE A 517 12.01 2.11 -10.28
N ALA A 518 13.08 1.94 -9.50
CA ALA A 518 13.41 2.85 -8.41
C ALA A 518 13.69 4.26 -8.94
N VAL A 519 14.45 4.39 -10.04
CA VAL A 519 14.76 5.67 -10.68
C VAL A 519 13.51 6.36 -11.21
N ILE A 520 12.61 5.63 -11.88
CA ILE A 520 11.35 6.18 -12.39
C ILE A 520 10.47 6.66 -11.22
N GLY A 521 10.36 5.87 -10.14
CA GLY A 521 9.61 6.24 -8.95
C GLY A 521 10.13 7.52 -8.29
N ILE A 522 11.45 7.64 -8.11
CA ILE A 522 12.09 8.83 -7.54
C ILE A 522 11.91 10.05 -8.46
N ALA A 523 12.06 9.89 -9.78
CA ALA A 523 11.85 10.96 -10.74
C ALA A 523 10.40 11.46 -10.70
N ALA A 524 9.41 10.56 -10.62
CA ALA A 524 8.00 10.91 -10.48
C ALA A 524 7.73 11.72 -9.20
N LEU A 525 8.35 11.35 -8.06
CA LEU A 525 8.24 12.13 -6.82
C LEU A 525 8.86 13.51 -6.97
N ALA A 526 10.06 13.61 -7.53
CA ALA A 526 10.74 14.89 -7.71
C ALA A 526 9.92 15.88 -8.54
N LEU A 527 9.17 15.38 -9.53
CA LEU A 527 8.25 16.19 -10.33
C LEU A 527 7.02 16.67 -9.52
N THR A 528 6.49 15.83 -8.62
CA THR A 528 5.33 16.20 -7.79
C THR A 528 5.69 17.20 -6.69
N VAL A 529 6.89 17.10 -6.12
CA VAL A 529 7.36 18.01 -5.04
C VAL A 529 7.79 19.38 -5.57
N ARG A 530 8.14 19.48 -6.84
CA ARG A 530 8.64 20.73 -7.45
C ARG A 530 7.55 21.81 -7.67
N ASN A 531 6.27 21.51 -7.41
CA ASN A 531 5.15 22.44 -7.64
C ASN A 531 4.29 22.77 -6.38
N PRO A 532 4.83 22.98 -5.16
CA PRO A 532 3.99 23.41 -4.03
C PRO A 532 3.61 24.89 -4.07
N ASP A 533 4.28 25.72 -4.88
CA ASP A 533 4.16 27.20 -4.84
C ASP A 533 3.21 27.80 -5.89
N LYS A 534 2.40 26.98 -6.59
CA LYS A 534 1.44 27.47 -7.59
C LYS A 534 -0.01 27.44 -7.13
N GLU A 535 -0.30 27.06 -5.89
CA GLU A 535 -1.64 27.05 -5.31
C GLU A 535 -1.77 27.91 -4.04
N SER A 536 -1.04 29.02 -3.97
CA SER A 536 -1.29 30.09 -2.96
C SER A 536 -1.94 31.31 -3.62
#